data_06d63157b27cd7e7c77685998c082811
#
_entry.id   06d63157b27cd7e7c77685998c082811
#
_cell.length_a   1.000
_cell.length_b   1.000
_cell.length_c   1.000
_cell.angle_alpha   90.00
_cell.angle_beta   90.00
_cell.angle_gamma   90.00
#
_symmetry.space_group_name_H-M   'P 1'
#
loop_
_entity.id
_entity.type
_entity.pdbx_description
1 polymer ?
#
loop_
_entity_poly.entity_id
_entity_poly.type
_entity_poly.pdbx_seq_one_letter_code
_entity_poly.pdbx_strand_id
1 'polypeptide(L)'
;GELYFNLGEVSEDILKDGMKSFENGLPVDGDTTQIATTVWGKVSKRQSLTYAFDNTSGARALQDVGLDGLSNDEEYGFPSYRDYLDKLETKLSPAVVEAMRQDQFSPFNDPAGDNYHFYRGHDYDDAQTSILDRYKRYNGTENNSRSPEEMNDSYYQSSKSVPDVEDINQDNTLNEYERYYQYRISLCPDSLEVGKNCITDKRETTVRLRNGEEGKAVWYQFKIPLSRPQKKVGSIQDFKTIRFIRMFMTGFECETHLRFATLELVRGEWRTYNYALNLKGDAPAQGKMDISVVNIEENAGQVPVNYVLPPGVTRIIDPGQSQITQLNEQAMSLKVTDLQSGDARAVYKNSGMDMRTYKRLQMFVHAEKLIDDKTNLRDGDVSVFLRLGSDSKSNYYEYEVPLSLTEPGNYSTYNAQDQEAVWPQSNMFDFPLSLFTDLKLERNAKKRMDNSTVTFQTRYSSYDPDKNQNKVTIVGNPSLSDVRTMMIGVRNNSNAAKDIVVWVNEMR
;
A
#
# COMPACT_ATOMS: atom_id res chain seq x y z
N GLY A 1 -18.48 6.34 -10.09
CA GLY A 1 -17.14 6.55 -10.61
C GLY A 1 -16.23 5.35 -10.42
N GLU A 2 -15.11 5.39 -11.10
CA GLU A 2 -14.14 4.31 -11.11
C GLU A 2 -12.72 4.87 -10.96
N LEU A 3 -11.87 4.15 -10.24
CA LEU A 3 -10.46 4.43 -10.07
C LEU A 3 -9.66 3.30 -10.72
N TYR A 4 -8.70 3.67 -11.54
CA TYR A 4 -7.82 2.74 -12.24
C TYR A 4 -6.37 2.91 -11.82
N PHE A 5 -5.66 1.79 -11.74
CA PHE A 5 -4.20 1.74 -11.54
C PHE A 5 -3.58 0.99 -12.72
N ASN A 6 -2.61 1.60 -13.37
CA ASN A 6 -1.79 0.97 -14.39
C ASN A 6 -0.37 0.79 -13.85
N LEU A 7 0.10 -0.44 -13.81
CA LEU A 7 1.44 -0.79 -13.35
C LEU A 7 2.26 -1.34 -14.53
N GLY A 8 3.33 -0.69 -14.87
CA GLY A 8 4.18 -1.12 -15.98
C GLY A 8 5.02 -0.01 -16.56
N GLU A 9 5.02 0.09 -17.87
CA GLU A 9 5.59 1.19 -18.63
C GLU A 9 4.44 1.99 -19.21
N VAL A 10 4.40 3.27 -18.89
CA VAL A 10 3.46 4.25 -19.45
C VAL A 10 4.26 5.27 -20.24
N SER A 11 3.71 5.71 -21.37
CA SER A 11 4.37 6.69 -22.22
C SER A 11 4.58 8.00 -21.46
N GLU A 12 5.77 8.54 -21.56
CA GLU A 12 6.14 9.87 -21.07
C GLU A 12 5.92 10.94 -22.13
N ASP A 13 5.73 10.53 -23.40
CA ASP A 13 5.38 11.42 -24.49
C ASP A 13 3.93 11.90 -24.32
N ILE A 14 3.76 13.02 -23.65
CA ILE A 14 2.46 13.62 -23.34
C ILE A 14 1.81 14.15 -24.62
N LEU A 15 2.59 14.74 -25.51
CA LEU A 15 2.13 15.35 -26.75
C LEU A 15 1.93 14.32 -27.87
N LYS A 16 2.39 13.10 -27.70
CA LYS A 16 2.30 11.97 -28.66
C LYS A 16 2.88 12.29 -30.04
N ASP A 17 3.95 13.02 -30.06
CA ASP A 17 4.63 13.45 -31.28
C ASP A 17 5.96 12.72 -31.51
N GLY A 18 6.38 11.84 -30.60
CA GLY A 18 7.64 11.12 -30.65
C GLY A 18 8.86 12.02 -30.38
N MET A 19 8.64 13.22 -29.84
CA MET A 19 9.67 14.20 -29.56
C MET A 19 9.70 14.47 -28.05
N LYS A 20 10.88 14.78 -27.52
CA LYS A 20 11.04 15.14 -26.12
C LYS A 20 10.76 16.60 -25.92
N SER A 21 9.70 16.94 -25.20
CA SER A 21 9.32 18.32 -24.92
C SER A 21 9.98 18.85 -23.66
N PHE A 22 10.30 20.13 -23.69
CA PHE A 22 10.78 20.94 -22.57
C PHE A 22 9.96 22.21 -22.50
N GLU A 23 9.86 22.79 -21.34
CA GLU A 23 9.24 24.09 -21.10
C GLU A 23 10.07 25.27 -21.63
N ASN A 24 10.93 25.09 -22.61
CA ASN A 24 11.84 26.15 -23.06
C ASN A 24 11.22 27.14 -24.04
N GLY A 25 10.01 26.98 -24.46
CA GLY A 25 9.33 27.87 -25.37
C GLY A 25 10.17 28.32 -26.58
N LEU A 26 10.07 29.60 -26.92
CA LEU A 26 10.89 30.18 -27.96
C LEU A 26 12.30 30.50 -27.47
N PRO A 27 13.35 30.32 -28.32
CA PRO A 27 14.68 30.78 -28.00
C PRO A 27 14.69 32.30 -27.71
N VAL A 28 15.53 32.73 -26.76
CA VAL A 28 15.63 34.12 -26.31
C VAL A 28 15.99 35.08 -27.43
N ASP A 29 16.71 34.61 -28.46
CA ASP A 29 17.10 35.34 -29.64
C ASP A 29 16.02 35.34 -30.77
N GLY A 30 14.91 34.66 -30.53
CA GLY A 30 13.81 34.52 -31.50
C GLY A 30 14.10 33.57 -32.67
N ASP A 31 15.18 32.76 -32.62
CA ASP A 31 15.50 31.78 -33.66
C ASP A 31 14.53 30.60 -33.67
N THR A 32 13.52 30.68 -34.51
CA THR A 32 12.54 29.59 -34.68
C THR A 32 13.08 28.38 -35.47
N THR A 33 14.30 28.45 -36.01
CA THR A 33 14.85 27.36 -36.84
C THR A 33 15.12 26.09 -36.01
N GLN A 34 15.26 26.23 -34.69
CA GLN A 34 15.48 25.14 -33.73
C GLN A 34 14.20 24.57 -33.12
N ILE A 35 13.04 25.08 -33.57
CA ILE A 35 11.73 24.67 -33.09
C ILE A 35 11.00 23.89 -34.16
N ALA A 36 10.34 22.79 -33.77
CA ALA A 36 9.36 22.08 -34.57
C ALA A 36 7.95 22.39 -34.03
N THR A 37 7.01 22.61 -34.93
CA THR A 37 5.60 22.79 -34.56
C THR A 37 4.86 21.49 -34.84
N THR A 38 4.16 20.97 -33.87
CA THR A 38 3.31 19.77 -33.95
C THR A 38 1.83 20.17 -33.93
N VAL A 39 0.91 19.19 -33.91
CA VAL A 39 -0.53 19.44 -33.69
C VAL A 39 -0.85 19.86 -32.25
N TRP A 40 0.07 19.63 -31.32
CA TRP A 40 -0.12 19.82 -29.86
C TRP A 40 0.56 21.08 -29.36
N GLY A 41 1.60 21.55 -30.03
CA GLY A 41 2.37 22.69 -29.58
C GLY A 41 3.70 22.83 -30.30
N LYS A 42 4.66 23.51 -29.69
CA LYS A 42 6.03 23.75 -30.17
C LYS A 42 7.02 22.94 -29.32
N VAL A 43 7.94 22.25 -29.97
CA VAL A 43 8.97 21.44 -29.31
C VAL A 43 10.35 21.81 -29.85
N SER A 44 11.36 21.74 -28.98
CA SER A 44 12.75 21.95 -29.37
C SER A 44 13.25 20.80 -30.25
N LYS A 45 13.96 21.09 -31.33
CA LYS A 45 14.67 20.11 -32.16
C LYS A 45 15.89 19.51 -31.47
N ARG A 46 16.43 20.17 -30.46
CA ARG A 46 17.56 19.67 -29.64
C ARG A 46 17.02 18.89 -28.47
N GLN A 47 17.09 17.58 -28.53
CA GLN A 47 16.48 16.67 -27.55
C GLN A 47 17.44 16.17 -26.47
N SER A 48 18.74 16.50 -26.52
CA SER A 48 19.74 15.78 -25.73
C SER A 48 20.06 16.37 -24.35
N LEU A 49 19.76 17.65 -24.11
CA LEU A 49 20.12 18.31 -22.84
C LEU A 49 19.04 19.33 -22.46
N THR A 50 18.63 19.30 -21.20
CA THR A 50 17.82 20.37 -20.59
C THR A 50 18.76 21.49 -20.15
N TYR A 51 18.64 22.66 -20.75
CA TYR A 51 19.39 23.84 -20.37
C TYR A 51 18.65 24.60 -19.28
N ALA A 52 19.40 25.22 -18.37
CA ALA A 52 18.81 26.16 -17.44
C ALA A 52 18.18 27.35 -18.18
N PHE A 53 17.15 27.93 -17.58
CA PHE A 53 16.55 29.15 -18.09
C PHE A 53 17.56 30.30 -18.15
N ASP A 54 17.46 31.15 -19.13
CA ASP A 54 18.27 32.36 -19.24
C ASP A 54 17.83 33.40 -18.21
N ASN A 55 18.79 34.02 -17.53
CA ASN A 55 18.54 35.06 -16.52
C ASN A 55 18.50 36.49 -17.11
N THR A 56 18.59 36.63 -18.44
CA THR A 56 18.44 37.92 -19.09
C THR A 56 17.02 38.46 -18.87
N SER A 57 16.88 39.73 -18.59
CA SER A 57 15.59 40.36 -18.36
C SER A 57 14.64 40.13 -19.53
N GLY A 58 13.43 39.59 -19.24
CA GLY A 58 12.42 39.24 -20.21
C GLY A 58 12.57 37.85 -20.87
N ALA A 59 13.68 37.14 -20.66
CA ALA A 59 13.88 35.80 -21.22
C ALA A 59 12.88 34.77 -20.68
N ARG A 60 12.54 34.88 -19.40
CA ARG A 60 11.60 33.96 -18.74
C ARG A 60 10.24 33.95 -19.38
N ALA A 61 9.73 35.10 -19.77
CA ALA A 61 8.42 35.21 -20.44
C ALA A 61 8.35 34.46 -21.79
N LEU A 62 9.50 34.16 -22.40
CA LEU A 62 9.59 33.40 -23.66
C LEU A 62 9.93 31.92 -23.44
N GLN A 63 10.41 31.56 -22.27
CA GLN A 63 10.93 30.23 -21.98
C GLN A 63 10.03 29.43 -21.01
N ASP A 64 9.41 30.11 -20.03
CA ASP A 64 8.53 29.52 -19.02
C ASP A 64 7.07 29.49 -19.52
N VAL A 65 6.83 28.70 -20.55
CA VAL A 65 5.57 28.68 -21.34
C VAL A 65 4.90 27.30 -21.38
N GLY A 66 5.19 26.47 -20.42
CA GLY A 66 4.60 25.14 -20.34
C GLY A 66 5.20 24.10 -21.29
N LEU A 67 4.78 22.85 -21.13
CA LEU A 67 5.30 21.70 -21.89
C LEU A 67 4.85 21.72 -23.37
N ASP A 68 3.78 22.44 -23.70
CA ASP A 68 3.34 22.61 -25.08
C ASP A 68 4.15 23.70 -25.83
N GLY A 69 5.02 24.43 -25.11
CA GLY A 69 5.89 25.46 -25.68
C GLY A 69 5.15 26.68 -26.22
N LEU A 70 3.94 26.96 -25.76
CA LEU A 70 3.08 28.07 -26.14
C LEU A 70 2.73 28.88 -24.89
N SER A 71 2.80 30.19 -24.95
CA SER A 71 2.19 31.05 -23.93
C SER A 71 0.68 31.14 -24.14
N ASN A 72 -0.08 31.56 -23.14
CA ASN A 72 -1.52 31.79 -23.25
C ASN A 72 -1.92 32.61 -24.49
N ASP A 73 -1.17 33.65 -24.83
CA ASP A 73 -1.43 34.48 -26.02
C ASP A 73 -1.23 33.70 -27.33
N GLU A 74 -0.26 32.79 -27.37
CA GLU A 74 0.00 31.94 -28.54
C GLU A 74 -1.01 30.81 -28.67
N GLU A 75 -1.47 30.25 -27.55
CA GLU A 75 -2.50 29.21 -27.46
C GLU A 75 -3.82 29.66 -28.11
N TYR A 76 -4.23 30.92 -27.88
CA TYR A 76 -5.41 31.48 -28.56
C TYR A 76 -5.35 31.43 -30.09
N GLY A 77 -4.15 31.59 -30.64
CA GLY A 77 -3.91 31.53 -32.08
C GLY A 77 -3.69 30.11 -32.59
N PHE A 78 -3.40 29.16 -31.72
CA PHE A 78 -3.02 27.81 -32.11
C PHE A 78 -4.25 26.98 -32.55
N PRO A 79 -4.19 26.27 -33.69
CA PRO A 79 -5.37 25.65 -34.28
C PRO A 79 -6.15 24.72 -33.36
N SER A 80 -5.45 23.85 -32.60
CA SER A 80 -6.08 22.87 -31.72
C SER A 80 -6.85 23.53 -30.57
N TYR A 81 -6.29 24.56 -29.95
CA TYR A 81 -6.94 25.30 -28.86
C TYR A 81 -8.07 26.18 -29.37
N ARG A 82 -7.87 26.86 -30.49
CA ARG A 82 -8.92 27.67 -31.14
C ARG A 82 -10.14 26.84 -31.46
N ASP A 83 -9.98 25.69 -32.12
CA ASP A 83 -11.07 24.77 -32.42
C ASP A 83 -11.82 24.30 -31.17
N TYR A 84 -11.11 24.17 -30.05
CA TYR A 84 -11.69 23.81 -28.75
C TYR A 84 -12.51 24.96 -28.16
N LEU A 85 -11.97 26.19 -28.16
CA LEU A 85 -12.64 27.38 -27.67
C LEU A 85 -13.90 27.70 -28.49
N ASP A 86 -13.84 27.61 -29.81
CA ASP A 86 -14.98 27.81 -30.71
C ASP A 86 -16.11 26.80 -30.42
N LYS A 87 -15.76 25.55 -30.10
CA LYS A 87 -16.74 24.54 -29.69
C LYS A 87 -17.35 24.85 -28.34
N LEU A 88 -16.59 25.37 -27.38
CA LEU A 88 -17.12 25.79 -26.07
C LEU A 88 -18.11 26.95 -26.25
N GLU A 89 -17.75 27.99 -26.99
CA GLU A 89 -18.65 29.13 -27.28
C GLU A 89 -19.95 28.69 -27.96
N THR A 90 -19.87 27.70 -28.82
CA THR A 90 -21.06 27.19 -29.54
C THR A 90 -21.97 26.36 -28.63
N LYS A 91 -21.44 25.67 -27.66
CA LYS A 91 -22.18 24.73 -26.78
C LYS A 91 -22.70 25.35 -25.51
N LEU A 92 -22.06 26.39 -25.01
CA LEU A 92 -22.41 27.04 -23.73
C LEU A 92 -23.34 28.24 -23.97
N SER A 93 -24.12 28.60 -22.96
CA SER A 93 -24.91 29.80 -23.02
C SER A 93 -24.04 31.07 -22.94
N PRO A 94 -24.41 32.19 -23.57
CA PRO A 94 -23.61 33.42 -23.53
C PRO A 94 -23.29 33.91 -22.13
N ALA A 95 -24.20 33.71 -21.17
CA ALA A 95 -23.99 34.11 -19.78
C ALA A 95 -22.90 33.27 -19.10
N VAL A 96 -22.81 31.99 -19.43
CA VAL A 96 -21.75 31.09 -18.91
C VAL A 96 -20.41 31.44 -19.54
N VAL A 97 -20.37 31.68 -20.83
CA VAL A 97 -19.14 32.11 -21.53
C VAL A 97 -18.61 33.40 -20.93
N GLU A 98 -19.48 34.39 -20.69
CA GLU A 98 -19.07 35.66 -20.10
C GLU A 98 -18.54 35.47 -18.66
N ALA A 99 -19.17 34.62 -17.84
CA ALA A 99 -18.68 34.30 -16.50
C ALA A 99 -17.31 33.60 -16.55
N MET A 100 -17.11 32.68 -17.52
CA MET A 100 -15.83 32.02 -17.72
C MET A 100 -14.72 32.97 -18.17
N ARG A 101 -15.04 34.00 -18.99
CA ARG A 101 -14.05 35.02 -19.36
C ARG A 101 -13.56 35.88 -18.22
N GLN A 102 -14.35 35.97 -17.13
CA GLN A 102 -13.94 36.66 -15.90
C GLN A 102 -13.10 35.77 -14.94
N ASP A 103 -13.11 34.47 -15.15
CA ASP A 103 -12.31 33.53 -14.37
C ASP A 103 -10.94 33.36 -15.03
N GLN A 104 -9.89 33.83 -14.36
CA GLN A 104 -8.50 33.77 -14.83
C GLN A 104 -8.00 32.35 -15.13
N PHE A 105 -8.66 31.34 -14.61
CA PHE A 105 -8.29 29.92 -14.78
C PHE A 105 -9.25 29.17 -15.71
N SER A 106 -10.13 29.87 -16.39
CA SER A 106 -11.00 29.23 -17.38
C SER A 106 -10.26 28.96 -18.68
N PRO A 107 -10.73 28.03 -19.53
CA PRO A 107 -10.16 27.81 -20.86
C PRO A 107 -10.10 29.02 -21.75
N PHE A 108 -10.86 30.08 -21.46
CA PHE A 108 -10.80 31.34 -22.17
C PHE A 108 -9.66 32.25 -21.74
N ASN A 109 -8.96 31.94 -20.68
CA ASN A 109 -7.79 32.69 -20.19
C ASN A 109 -6.54 31.78 -20.03
N ASP A 110 -6.73 30.48 -20.07
CA ASP A 110 -5.72 29.44 -19.94
C ASP A 110 -6.17 28.24 -20.81
N PRO A 111 -6.02 28.32 -22.14
CA PRO A 111 -6.55 27.30 -23.07
C PRO A 111 -5.94 25.91 -22.88
N ALA A 112 -4.65 25.79 -22.54
CA ALA A 112 -3.99 24.55 -22.23
C ALA A 112 -4.31 24.04 -20.81
N GLY A 113 -4.72 24.94 -19.91
CA GLY A 113 -5.02 24.60 -18.52
C GLY A 113 -3.78 24.32 -17.67
N ASP A 114 -2.64 24.85 -18.06
CA ASP A 114 -1.33 24.55 -17.46
C ASP A 114 -0.69 25.71 -16.68
N ASN A 115 -1.41 26.84 -16.52
CA ASN A 115 -0.96 27.95 -15.70
C ASN A 115 -0.68 27.51 -14.25
N TYR A 116 0.54 27.74 -13.80
CA TYR A 116 0.94 27.54 -12.42
C TYR A 116 0.41 28.64 -11.53
N HIS A 117 -0.03 28.29 -10.33
CA HIS A 117 -0.28 29.24 -9.24
C HIS A 117 0.21 28.66 -7.92
N PHE A 118 1.04 29.44 -7.21
CA PHE A 118 1.54 29.04 -5.91
C PHE A 118 0.39 28.93 -4.91
N TYR A 119 0.37 27.87 -4.09
CA TYR A 119 -0.73 27.58 -3.15
C TYR A 119 -0.87 28.59 -2.00
N ARG A 120 0.11 29.49 -1.81
CA ARG A 120 0.06 30.60 -0.86
C ARG A 120 0.11 31.90 -1.64
N GLY A 121 -0.63 32.90 -1.17
CA GLY A 121 -0.68 34.19 -1.80
C GLY A 121 -1.75 35.04 -1.16
N HIS A 122 -1.62 36.37 -1.25
CA HIS A 122 -2.61 37.32 -0.72
C HIS A 122 -3.95 37.19 -1.42
N ASP A 123 -3.97 36.93 -2.70
CA ASP A 123 -5.16 36.69 -3.51
C ASP A 123 -6.00 35.52 -2.94
N TYR A 124 -5.37 34.40 -2.65
CA TYR A 124 -6.03 33.26 -2.02
C TYR A 124 -6.44 33.54 -0.56
N ASP A 125 -5.65 34.34 0.17
CA ASP A 125 -5.94 34.67 1.56
C ASP A 125 -7.16 35.64 1.63
N ASP A 126 -7.19 36.67 0.78
CA ASP A 126 -8.25 37.65 0.68
C ASP A 126 -9.57 36.99 0.22
N ALA A 127 -9.49 36.07 -0.74
CA ALA A 127 -10.63 35.28 -1.22
C ALA A 127 -11.02 34.17 -0.23
N GLN A 128 -10.27 33.92 0.86
CA GLN A 128 -10.47 32.83 1.80
C GLN A 128 -10.56 31.45 1.11
N THR A 129 -9.78 31.25 0.08
CA THR A 129 -9.78 30.05 -0.77
C THR A 129 -9.49 28.82 0.04
N SER A 130 -10.24 27.74 -0.23
CA SER A 130 -10.08 26.46 0.46
C SER A 130 -8.72 25.81 0.15
N ILE A 131 -8.25 24.93 1.06
CA ILE A 131 -6.96 24.23 0.83
C ILE A 131 -6.96 23.46 -0.51
N LEU A 132 -8.06 22.77 -0.83
CA LEU A 132 -8.13 21.98 -2.07
C LEU A 132 -8.07 22.86 -3.31
N ASP A 133 -8.74 24.01 -3.29
CA ASP A 133 -8.74 24.94 -4.42
C ASP A 133 -7.36 25.61 -4.61
N ARG A 134 -6.62 25.86 -3.53
CA ARG A 134 -5.25 26.38 -3.57
C ARG A 134 -4.27 25.45 -4.29
N TYR A 135 -4.47 24.13 -4.19
CA TYR A 135 -3.58 23.16 -4.82
C TYR A 135 -3.96 22.79 -6.27
N LYS A 136 -5.10 23.26 -6.79
CA LYS A 136 -5.54 22.92 -8.14
C LYS A 136 -4.55 23.34 -9.23
N ARG A 137 -3.82 24.44 -9.04
CA ARG A 137 -2.89 25.01 -10.01
C ARG A 137 -1.41 24.84 -9.62
N TYR A 138 -1.13 24.16 -8.53
CA TYR A 138 0.24 23.99 -8.03
C TYR A 138 1.11 23.11 -8.95
N ASN A 139 0.49 22.28 -9.79
CA ASN A 139 1.18 21.41 -10.76
C ASN A 139 1.20 21.98 -12.18
N GLY A 140 0.79 23.22 -12.36
CA GLY A 140 0.91 23.89 -13.66
C GLY A 140 2.37 24.05 -14.07
N THR A 141 2.63 24.01 -15.39
CA THR A 141 3.98 24.10 -15.96
C THR A 141 4.30 25.46 -16.54
N GLU A 142 3.31 26.29 -16.89
CA GLU A 142 3.52 27.64 -17.36
C GLU A 142 3.67 28.64 -16.20
N ASN A 143 4.64 29.54 -16.27
CA ASN A 143 4.95 30.58 -15.28
C ASN A 143 5.30 30.03 -13.87
N ASN A 144 5.95 28.87 -13.80
CA ASN A 144 6.36 28.26 -12.52
C ASN A 144 7.83 28.53 -12.18
N SER A 145 8.60 29.12 -13.07
CA SER A 145 10.05 29.31 -12.98
C SER A 145 10.44 30.80 -12.91
N ARG A 146 9.72 31.56 -12.10
CA ARG A 146 9.93 33.00 -11.94
C ARG A 146 11.36 33.35 -11.54
N SER A 147 11.88 34.45 -12.06
CA SER A 147 13.14 35.01 -11.60
C SER A 147 13.00 35.58 -10.16
N PRO A 148 14.07 35.65 -9.38
CA PRO A 148 14.05 36.28 -8.05
C PRO A 148 13.55 37.73 -8.07
N GLU A 149 13.71 38.44 -9.17
CA GLU A 149 13.30 39.84 -9.36
C GLU A 149 11.79 39.98 -9.56
N GLU A 150 11.13 38.94 -10.02
CA GLU A 150 9.67 38.90 -10.23
C GLU A 150 8.90 38.45 -9.00
N MET A 151 9.59 38.03 -7.94
CA MET A 151 8.97 37.59 -6.70
C MET A 151 8.64 38.79 -5.80
N ASN A 152 7.52 39.42 -6.05
CA ASN A 152 7.05 40.58 -5.26
C ASN A 152 6.12 40.21 -4.10
N ASP A 153 5.88 38.93 -3.86
CA ASP A 153 5.00 38.49 -2.80
C ASP A 153 5.73 38.30 -1.48
N SER A 154 5.08 38.56 -0.36
CA SER A 154 5.59 38.30 1.00
C SER A 154 5.76 36.80 1.30
N TYR A 155 5.21 35.92 0.48
CA TYR A 155 5.38 34.49 0.59
C TYR A 155 6.57 34.01 -0.26
N TYR A 156 7.49 33.29 0.40
CA TYR A 156 8.63 32.71 -0.29
C TYR A 156 8.17 31.62 -1.27
N GLN A 157 8.42 31.83 -2.55
CA GLN A 157 8.24 30.85 -3.61
C GLN A 157 9.61 30.31 -4.01
N SER A 158 9.72 28.99 -4.23
CA SER A 158 10.91 28.43 -4.84
C SER A 158 10.86 28.69 -6.35
N SER A 159 11.87 29.35 -6.90
CA SER A 159 12.05 29.43 -8.35
C SER A 159 12.76 28.18 -8.86
N LYS A 160 12.31 27.67 -9.99
CA LYS A 160 13.03 26.62 -10.72
C LYS A 160 14.07 27.29 -11.63
N SER A 161 15.25 26.69 -11.72
CA SER A 161 16.33 27.14 -12.61
C SER A 161 16.37 26.36 -13.93
N VAL A 162 15.66 25.25 -14.01
CA VAL A 162 15.60 24.36 -15.17
C VAL A 162 14.14 24.13 -15.57
N PRO A 163 13.87 24.00 -16.89
CA PRO A 163 12.54 23.74 -17.40
C PRO A 163 11.96 22.41 -16.94
N ASP A 164 10.66 22.34 -16.83
CA ASP A 164 9.96 21.07 -16.70
C ASP A 164 10.14 20.21 -17.97
N VAL A 165 10.15 18.89 -17.82
CA VAL A 165 10.40 17.94 -18.90
C VAL A 165 9.41 16.79 -18.84
N GLU A 166 9.11 16.18 -20.00
CA GLU A 166 8.28 14.97 -20.07
C GLU A 166 8.93 13.74 -19.42
N ASP A 167 10.26 13.72 -19.31
CA ASP A 167 11.04 12.66 -18.65
C ASP A 167 10.82 12.68 -17.13
N ILE A 168 9.77 12.02 -16.66
CA ILE A 168 9.34 12.02 -15.26
C ILE A 168 10.37 11.37 -14.34
N ASN A 169 11.02 10.31 -14.81
CA ASN A 169 11.99 9.54 -14.02
C ASN A 169 13.42 10.10 -14.10
N GLN A 170 13.65 11.11 -14.93
CA GLN A 170 14.93 11.79 -15.14
C GLN A 170 16.06 10.86 -15.60
N ASP A 171 15.73 9.83 -16.38
CA ASP A 171 16.73 8.92 -16.94
C ASP A 171 17.31 9.39 -18.28
N ASN A 172 16.93 10.58 -18.74
CA ASN A 172 17.30 11.23 -19.99
C ASN A 172 16.81 10.50 -21.26
N THR A 173 15.86 9.58 -21.11
CA THR A 173 15.20 8.90 -22.24
C THR A 173 13.71 9.18 -22.22
N LEU A 174 13.08 9.22 -23.39
CA LEU A 174 11.64 9.31 -23.51
C LEU A 174 11.08 7.90 -23.68
N ASN A 175 10.27 7.46 -22.73
CA ASN A 175 9.57 6.19 -22.84
C ASN A 175 8.25 6.39 -23.61
N GLU A 176 8.16 5.81 -24.80
CA GLU A 176 6.95 5.86 -25.66
C GLU A 176 6.07 4.61 -25.51
N TYR A 177 6.49 3.62 -24.72
CA TYR A 177 5.80 2.35 -24.64
C TYR A 177 4.62 2.38 -23.68
N GLU A 178 3.48 1.90 -24.14
CA GLU A 178 2.29 1.64 -23.34
C GLU A 178 2.15 0.12 -23.13
N ARG A 179 2.69 -0.41 -22.01
CA ARG A 179 2.58 -1.82 -21.65
C ARG A 179 2.46 -1.98 -20.15
N TYR A 180 1.26 -2.33 -19.67
CA TYR A 180 0.97 -2.35 -18.26
C TYR A 180 -0.12 -3.34 -17.89
N TYR A 181 -0.17 -3.69 -16.61
CA TYR A 181 -1.31 -4.35 -15.97
C TYR A 181 -2.26 -3.29 -15.43
N GLN A 182 -3.54 -3.44 -15.72
CA GLN A 182 -4.58 -2.52 -15.26
C GLN A 182 -5.44 -3.16 -14.18
N TYR A 183 -5.67 -2.40 -13.11
CA TYR A 183 -6.54 -2.75 -12.00
C TYR A 183 -7.59 -1.67 -11.85
N ARG A 184 -8.83 -2.09 -11.56
CA ARG A 184 -9.97 -1.19 -11.40
C ARG A 184 -10.59 -1.35 -10.03
N ILE A 185 -10.97 -0.24 -9.43
CA ILE A 185 -11.78 -0.15 -8.22
C ILE A 185 -13.05 0.63 -8.56
N SER A 186 -14.21 0.07 -8.23
CA SER A 186 -15.46 0.81 -8.30
C SER A 186 -15.60 1.70 -7.06
N LEU A 187 -15.92 2.97 -7.28
CA LEU A 187 -16.20 3.95 -6.22
C LEU A 187 -17.70 4.21 -6.06
N CYS A 188 -18.54 3.36 -6.68
CA CYS A 188 -19.99 3.42 -6.48
C CYS A 188 -20.34 3.00 -5.04
N PRO A 189 -21.25 3.72 -4.37
CA PRO A 189 -21.62 3.42 -2.98
C PRO A 189 -22.00 1.97 -2.73
N ASP A 190 -22.73 1.35 -3.64
CA ASP A 190 -23.17 -0.07 -3.54
C ASP A 190 -22.02 -1.09 -3.63
N SER A 191 -20.85 -0.65 -4.06
CA SER A 191 -19.63 -1.48 -4.15
C SER A 191 -18.71 -1.34 -2.95
N LEU A 192 -18.99 -0.39 -2.03
CA LEU A 192 -18.13 -0.05 -0.90
C LEU A 192 -18.47 -0.89 0.33
N GLU A 193 -18.36 -2.22 0.19
CA GLU A 193 -18.58 -3.18 1.28
C GLU A 193 -17.35 -4.06 1.49
N VAL A 194 -17.06 -4.39 2.75
CA VAL A 194 -15.97 -5.32 3.11
C VAL A 194 -16.25 -6.70 2.49
N GLY A 195 -15.23 -7.24 1.84
CA GLY A 195 -15.29 -8.51 1.10
C GLY A 195 -15.72 -8.39 -0.36
N LYS A 196 -16.07 -7.18 -0.83
CA LYS A 196 -16.32 -6.87 -2.24
C LYS A 196 -15.29 -5.86 -2.75
N ASN A 197 -15.14 -5.74 -4.06
CA ASN A 197 -14.35 -4.67 -4.72
C ASN A 197 -12.93 -4.49 -4.15
N CYS A 198 -12.29 -5.57 -3.72
CA CYS A 198 -10.99 -5.60 -3.05
C CYS A 198 -10.94 -4.88 -1.68
N ILE A 199 -12.08 -4.56 -1.07
CA ILE A 199 -12.13 -3.94 0.25
C ILE A 199 -11.95 -5.01 1.32
N THR A 200 -10.92 -4.83 2.16
CA THR A 200 -10.59 -5.75 3.25
C THR A 200 -10.98 -5.21 4.62
N ASP A 201 -11.03 -3.89 4.77
CA ASP A 201 -11.44 -3.25 6.01
C ASP A 201 -12.16 -1.93 5.74
N LYS A 202 -12.99 -1.52 6.69
CA LYS A 202 -13.73 -0.26 6.71
C LYS A 202 -13.64 0.33 8.11
N ARG A 203 -13.24 1.61 8.21
CA ARG A 203 -13.20 2.32 9.48
C ARG A 203 -14.01 3.60 9.42
N GLU A 204 -14.83 3.80 10.42
CA GLU A 204 -15.58 5.04 10.61
C GLU A 204 -14.94 5.84 11.74
N THR A 205 -14.77 7.13 11.50
CA THR A 205 -14.26 8.06 12.50
C THR A 205 -15.13 9.32 12.53
N THR A 206 -15.25 9.92 13.70
CA THR A 206 -15.92 11.20 13.85
C THR A 206 -14.92 12.33 13.60
N VAL A 207 -15.27 13.25 12.74
CA VAL A 207 -14.45 14.43 12.40
C VAL A 207 -15.24 15.69 12.72
N ARG A 208 -14.55 16.72 13.21
CA ARG A 208 -15.17 18.03 13.44
C ARG A 208 -15.13 18.82 12.14
N LEU A 209 -16.30 19.16 11.64
CA LEU A 209 -16.47 19.97 10.44
C LEU A 209 -16.16 21.45 10.72
N ARG A 210 -15.92 22.22 9.64
CA ARG A 210 -15.59 23.66 9.74
C ARG A 210 -16.70 24.48 10.42
N ASN A 211 -17.96 24.07 10.29
CA ASN A 211 -19.10 24.67 10.96
C ASN A 211 -19.24 24.34 12.46
N GLY A 212 -18.30 23.50 12.99
CA GLY A 212 -18.28 23.06 14.38
C GLY A 212 -19.13 21.83 14.67
N GLU A 213 -19.88 21.33 13.71
CA GLU A 213 -20.64 20.08 13.82
C GLU A 213 -19.76 18.86 13.72
N GLU A 214 -20.21 17.74 14.26
CA GLU A 214 -19.57 16.45 14.09
C GLU A 214 -20.06 15.78 12.81
N GLY A 215 -19.12 15.38 11.96
CA GLY A 215 -19.36 14.59 10.76
C GLY A 215 -18.73 13.21 10.87
N LYS A 216 -19.24 12.25 10.10
CA LYS A 216 -18.62 10.93 9.97
C LYS A 216 -17.74 10.90 8.74
N ALA A 217 -16.49 10.47 8.91
CA ALA A 217 -15.59 10.12 7.81
C ALA A 217 -15.44 8.60 7.77
N VAL A 218 -15.52 8.03 6.57
CA VAL A 218 -15.39 6.60 6.36
C VAL A 218 -14.16 6.34 5.51
N TRP A 219 -13.26 5.51 6.01
CA TRP A 219 -12.07 5.08 5.32
C TRP A 219 -12.21 3.62 4.89
N TYR A 220 -11.78 3.31 3.68
CA TYR A 220 -11.79 1.97 3.11
C TYR A 220 -10.38 1.52 2.83
N GLN A 221 -10.04 0.31 3.26
CA GLN A 221 -8.78 -0.33 2.91
C GLN A 221 -8.99 -1.25 1.69
N PHE A 222 -8.34 -0.93 0.59
CA PHE A 222 -8.32 -1.76 -0.61
C PHE A 222 -7.06 -2.62 -0.65
N LYS A 223 -7.19 -3.91 -0.90
CA LYS A 223 -6.08 -4.83 -1.10
C LYS A 223 -6.20 -5.47 -2.47
N ILE A 224 -5.49 -4.89 -3.43
CA ILE A 224 -5.57 -5.28 -4.83
C ILE A 224 -4.52 -6.37 -5.11
N PRO A 225 -4.94 -7.62 -5.42
CA PRO A 225 -4.00 -8.69 -5.72
C PRO A 225 -3.37 -8.47 -7.11
N LEU A 226 -2.08 -8.16 -7.16
CA LEU A 226 -1.34 -7.89 -8.40
C LEU A 226 -1.34 -9.08 -9.36
N SER A 227 -1.49 -10.31 -8.84
CA SER A 227 -1.60 -11.53 -9.65
C SER A 227 -2.88 -11.64 -10.49
N ARG A 228 -3.87 -10.76 -10.26
CA ARG A 228 -5.19 -10.79 -10.94
C ARG A 228 -5.51 -9.43 -11.57
N PRO A 229 -4.73 -9.00 -12.58
CA PRO A 229 -5.05 -7.79 -13.31
C PRO A 229 -6.37 -7.96 -14.05
N GLN A 230 -7.13 -6.88 -14.16
CA GLN A 230 -8.39 -6.88 -14.90
C GLN A 230 -8.13 -6.82 -16.41
N LYS A 231 -7.08 -6.10 -16.81
CA LYS A 231 -6.68 -5.99 -18.20
C LYS A 231 -5.14 -5.99 -18.29
N LYS A 232 -4.65 -6.54 -19.38
CA LYS A 232 -3.26 -6.48 -19.78
C LYS A 232 -3.18 -5.70 -21.07
N VAL A 233 -2.38 -4.65 -21.10
CA VAL A 233 -2.15 -3.79 -22.26
C VAL A 233 -0.72 -3.96 -22.73
N GLY A 234 -0.54 -4.04 -24.07
CA GLY A 234 0.77 -4.26 -24.66
C GLY A 234 1.39 -5.63 -24.34
N SER A 235 2.68 -5.73 -24.51
CA SER A 235 3.46 -6.98 -24.42
C SER A 235 4.04 -7.25 -23.04
N ILE A 236 3.54 -6.64 -21.97
CA ILE A 236 4.04 -6.89 -20.61
C ILE A 236 3.87 -8.37 -20.23
N GLN A 237 4.91 -9.02 -19.70
CA GLN A 237 4.88 -10.44 -19.38
C GLN A 237 5.02 -10.72 -17.88
N ASP A 238 5.75 -9.88 -17.15
CA ASP A 238 6.04 -10.07 -15.73
C ASP A 238 6.07 -8.73 -14.97
N PHE A 239 6.30 -8.78 -13.65
CA PHE A 239 6.40 -7.62 -12.79
C PHE A 239 7.84 -7.14 -12.54
N LYS A 240 8.82 -7.60 -13.31
CA LYS A 240 10.22 -7.23 -13.11
C LYS A 240 10.57 -5.86 -13.71
N THR A 241 9.77 -5.42 -14.68
CA THR A 241 9.98 -4.18 -15.43
C THR A 241 8.89 -3.14 -15.17
N ILE A 242 8.41 -3.06 -13.92
CA ILE A 242 7.49 -1.99 -13.53
C ILE A 242 8.31 -0.74 -13.26
N ARG A 243 8.15 0.28 -14.11
CA ARG A 243 8.79 1.59 -13.98
C ARG A 243 7.84 2.65 -13.43
N PHE A 244 6.55 2.56 -13.80
CA PHE A 244 5.55 3.55 -13.47
C PHE A 244 4.31 2.94 -12.83
N ILE A 245 3.69 3.72 -11.97
CA ILE A 245 2.33 3.54 -11.49
C ILE A 245 1.54 4.77 -11.94
N ARG A 246 0.61 4.57 -12.86
CA ARG A 246 -0.32 5.63 -13.29
C ARG A 246 -1.68 5.38 -12.68
N MET A 247 -2.26 6.42 -12.08
CA MET A 247 -3.59 6.39 -11.50
C MET A 247 -4.48 7.39 -12.23
N PHE A 248 -5.70 6.98 -12.56
CA PHE A 248 -6.69 7.88 -13.17
C PHE A 248 -8.11 7.50 -12.75
N MET A 249 -9.01 8.46 -12.87
CA MET A 249 -10.41 8.34 -12.49
C MET A 249 -11.31 8.64 -13.68
N THR A 250 -12.49 8.00 -13.72
CA THR A 250 -13.49 8.20 -14.77
C THR A 250 -14.90 7.90 -14.28
N GLY A 251 -15.90 8.35 -15.04
CA GLY A 251 -17.31 8.02 -14.80
C GLY A 251 -17.94 8.71 -13.58
N PHE A 252 -17.49 9.91 -13.23
CA PHE A 252 -18.13 10.76 -12.21
C PHE A 252 -19.12 11.71 -12.88
N GLU A 253 -20.33 11.79 -12.32
CA GLU A 253 -21.40 12.67 -12.79
C GLU A 253 -21.48 13.97 -11.98
N CYS A 254 -20.76 14.02 -10.85
CA CYS A 254 -20.72 15.18 -9.96
C CYS A 254 -19.29 15.39 -9.44
N GLU A 255 -19.06 16.57 -8.88
CA GLU A 255 -17.81 16.90 -8.20
C GLU A 255 -17.54 15.88 -7.08
N THR A 256 -16.36 15.28 -7.08
CA THR A 256 -15.99 14.22 -6.18
C THR A 256 -14.60 14.47 -5.60
N HIS A 257 -14.50 14.42 -4.28
CA HIS A 257 -13.23 14.55 -3.56
C HIS A 257 -12.81 13.19 -3.01
N LEU A 258 -11.66 12.69 -3.46
CA LEU A 258 -11.03 11.49 -2.93
C LEU A 258 -9.84 11.87 -2.07
N ARG A 259 -9.71 11.21 -0.91
CA ARG A 259 -8.57 11.36 -0.01
C ARG A 259 -7.83 10.04 0.04
N PHE A 260 -6.54 10.08 -0.23
CA PHE A 260 -5.63 8.94 -0.14
C PHE A 260 -4.81 9.09 1.13
N ALA A 261 -4.81 8.07 1.98
CA ALA A 261 -3.97 8.03 3.18
C ALA A 261 -2.60 7.42 2.86
N THR A 262 -2.60 6.19 2.35
CA THR A 262 -1.37 5.47 1.98
C THR A 262 -1.58 4.72 0.66
N LEU A 263 -0.49 4.57 -0.11
CA LEU A 263 -0.41 3.71 -1.29
C LEU A 263 0.88 2.90 -1.20
N GLU A 264 0.76 1.61 -0.93
CA GLU A 264 1.90 0.74 -0.70
C GLU A 264 1.90 -0.48 -1.61
N LEU A 265 3.08 -0.84 -2.13
CA LEU A 265 3.32 -2.12 -2.77
C LEU A 265 3.81 -3.11 -1.72
N VAL A 266 2.91 -3.97 -1.26
CA VAL A 266 3.24 -4.95 -0.21
C VAL A 266 3.75 -6.25 -0.85
N ARG A 267 5.00 -6.61 -0.55
CA ARG A 267 5.56 -7.92 -0.86
C ARG A 267 5.41 -8.83 0.35
N GLY A 268 4.40 -9.70 0.33
CA GLY A 268 4.27 -10.74 1.33
C GLY A 268 5.12 -11.96 0.99
N GLU A 269 6.06 -12.35 1.86
CA GLU A 269 6.70 -13.68 1.78
C GLU A 269 5.71 -14.76 2.19
N TRP A 270 4.77 -14.42 3.04
CA TRP A 270 3.72 -15.29 3.53
C TRP A 270 2.55 -15.37 2.57
N ARG A 271 2.12 -16.59 2.27
CA ARG A 271 1.00 -16.90 1.38
C ARG A 271 -0.11 -17.58 2.14
N THR A 272 -1.36 -17.24 1.84
CA THR A 272 -2.51 -17.94 2.39
C THR A 272 -2.52 -19.40 1.94
N TYR A 273 -2.72 -20.32 2.89
CA TYR A 273 -2.89 -21.73 2.61
C TYR A 273 -4.36 -22.04 2.36
N ASN A 274 -4.71 -22.41 1.12
CA ASN A 274 -6.10 -22.52 0.67
C ASN A 274 -6.69 -23.93 0.80
N TYR A 275 -5.92 -24.89 1.32
CA TYR A 275 -6.39 -26.27 1.49
C TYR A 275 -6.89 -26.50 2.92
N ALA A 276 -7.70 -27.55 3.10
CA ALA A 276 -8.20 -27.95 4.40
C ALA A 276 -7.08 -28.30 5.37
N LEU A 277 -7.19 -27.79 6.59
CA LEU A 277 -6.34 -28.12 7.73
C LEU A 277 -7.14 -28.78 8.87
N ASN A 278 -8.37 -29.17 8.59
CA ASN A 278 -9.30 -29.76 9.52
C ASN A 278 -8.72 -31.10 10.05
N LEU A 279 -8.80 -31.31 11.33
CA LEU A 279 -8.35 -32.55 11.99
C LEU A 279 -9.32 -33.73 11.78
N LYS A 280 -10.55 -33.47 11.33
CA LYS A 280 -11.64 -34.45 11.23
C LYS A 280 -11.92 -34.95 9.80
N GLY A 281 -11.23 -34.45 8.78
CA GLY A 281 -11.44 -34.88 7.39
C GLY A 281 -11.05 -33.83 6.35
N ASP A 282 -11.18 -34.16 5.07
CA ASP A 282 -10.80 -33.30 3.93
C ASP A 282 -11.89 -32.28 3.55
N ALA A 283 -12.65 -31.75 4.50
CA ALA A 283 -13.63 -30.71 4.20
C ALA A 283 -12.91 -29.43 3.70
N PRO A 284 -13.47 -28.71 2.72
CA PRO A 284 -12.94 -27.42 2.33
C PRO A 284 -12.85 -26.49 3.54
N ALA A 285 -11.74 -25.78 3.67
CA ALA A 285 -11.59 -24.81 4.73
C ALA A 285 -12.67 -23.74 4.61
N GLN A 286 -13.50 -23.60 5.63
CA GLN A 286 -14.53 -22.57 5.76
C GLN A 286 -13.97 -21.41 6.62
N GLY A 287 -14.55 -20.23 6.46
CA GLY A 287 -14.07 -19.03 7.11
C GLY A 287 -13.11 -18.23 6.22
N LYS A 288 -12.95 -16.98 6.53
CA LYS A 288 -12.07 -16.03 5.80
C LYS A 288 -10.85 -15.72 6.63
N MET A 289 -9.73 -15.50 5.96
CA MET A 289 -8.50 -15.03 6.60
C MET A 289 -7.90 -13.91 5.77
N ASP A 290 -7.69 -12.76 6.41
CA ASP A 290 -6.98 -11.62 5.87
C ASP A 290 -5.62 -11.49 6.56
N ILE A 291 -4.60 -11.18 5.76
CA ILE A 291 -3.24 -10.96 6.25
C ILE A 291 -2.95 -9.48 6.07
N SER A 292 -2.49 -8.84 7.13
CA SER A 292 -2.04 -7.44 7.12
C SER A 292 -0.79 -7.30 7.98
N VAL A 293 -0.29 -6.09 8.07
CA VAL A 293 0.82 -5.72 8.95
C VAL A 293 0.29 -4.73 9.97
N VAL A 294 0.73 -4.88 11.21
CA VAL A 294 0.54 -3.89 12.28
C VAL A 294 1.90 -3.41 12.74
N ASN A 295 2.03 -2.12 12.99
CA ASN A 295 3.30 -1.51 13.33
C ASN A 295 3.15 -0.36 14.34
N ILE A 296 4.27 0.04 14.95
CA ILE A 296 4.25 1.05 16.01
C ILE A 296 3.91 2.45 15.50
N GLU A 297 4.15 2.77 14.24
CA GLU A 297 3.92 4.11 13.69
C GLU A 297 2.46 4.34 13.31
N GLU A 298 1.83 3.34 12.69
CA GLU A 298 0.46 3.47 12.18
C GLU A 298 -0.60 2.97 13.17
N ASN A 299 -0.26 1.99 14.00
CA ASN A 299 -1.20 1.30 14.87
C ASN A 299 -1.06 1.64 16.36
N ALA A 300 -0.25 2.65 16.71
CA ALA A 300 -0.10 3.11 18.10
C ALA A 300 -1.40 3.67 18.73
N GLY A 301 -2.38 4.06 17.93
CA GLY A 301 -3.70 4.51 18.37
C GLY A 301 -4.86 3.59 17.95
N GLN A 302 -4.57 2.37 17.52
CA GLN A 302 -5.58 1.41 17.06
C GLN A 302 -6.49 0.96 18.21
N VAL A 303 -7.72 0.57 17.88
CA VAL A 303 -8.69 -0.09 18.78
C VAL A 303 -9.09 -1.44 18.18
N PRO A 304 -9.41 -2.47 18.97
CA PRO A 304 -9.61 -2.50 20.43
C PRO A 304 -8.33 -2.47 21.25
N VAL A 305 -7.20 -2.90 20.70
CA VAL A 305 -5.86 -2.89 21.33
C VAL A 305 -4.90 -2.16 20.40
N ASN A 306 -4.16 -1.18 20.92
CA ASN A 306 -3.13 -0.51 20.15
C ASN A 306 -1.83 -1.32 20.11
N TYR A 307 -1.06 -1.14 19.03
CA TYR A 307 0.23 -1.80 18.91
C TYR A 307 1.25 -1.20 19.89
N VAL A 308 1.94 -2.07 20.63
CA VAL A 308 3.10 -1.73 21.46
C VAL A 308 4.25 -2.67 21.12
N LEU A 309 5.48 -2.22 21.36
CA LEU A 309 6.67 -3.06 21.14
C LEU A 309 6.65 -4.30 22.05
N PRO A 310 6.98 -5.50 21.52
CA PRO A 310 7.14 -6.66 22.37
C PRO A 310 8.23 -6.47 23.44
N PRO A 311 8.13 -7.14 24.59
CA PRO A 311 9.12 -7.03 25.65
C PRO A 311 10.56 -7.32 25.17
N GLY A 312 11.49 -6.40 25.47
CA GLY A 312 12.89 -6.53 25.06
C GLY A 312 13.17 -6.29 23.58
N VAL A 313 12.17 -5.91 22.79
CA VAL A 313 12.35 -5.48 21.41
C VAL A 313 12.59 -3.97 21.39
N THR A 314 13.65 -3.54 20.70
CA THR A 314 13.99 -2.13 20.51
C THR A 314 14.04 -1.81 19.02
N ARG A 315 13.60 -0.62 18.66
CA ARG A 315 13.69 -0.15 17.27
C ARG A 315 15.15 0.07 16.87
N ILE A 316 15.51 -0.41 15.71
CA ILE A 316 16.85 -0.25 15.15
C ILE A 316 16.98 1.18 14.58
N ILE A 317 18.11 1.83 14.84
CA ILE A 317 18.42 3.13 14.24
C ILE A 317 18.82 2.90 12.77
N ASP A 318 18.25 3.69 11.87
CA ASP A 318 18.61 3.66 10.45
C ASP A 318 19.99 4.30 10.23
N PRO A 319 21.03 3.53 9.87
CA PRO A 319 22.37 4.07 9.70
C PRO A 319 22.54 4.88 8.40
N GLY A 320 21.53 4.85 7.51
CA GLY A 320 21.59 5.52 6.20
C GLY A 320 21.17 6.98 6.21
N GLN A 321 20.64 7.49 7.33
CA GLN A 321 20.12 8.85 7.42
C GLN A 321 21.00 9.74 8.31
N SER A 322 21.12 11.03 7.93
CA SER A 322 21.86 12.03 8.71
C SER A 322 21.16 12.44 10.00
N GLN A 323 19.87 12.19 10.13
CA GLN A 323 19.10 12.34 11.36
C GLN A 323 18.88 10.97 12.01
N ILE A 324 18.81 10.92 13.34
CA ILE A 324 18.55 9.70 14.10
C ILE A 324 17.09 9.29 13.84
N THR A 325 16.89 8.48 12.81
CA THR A 325 15.59 7.90 12.47
C THR A 325 15.56 6.44 12.90
N GLN A 326 14.53 6.03 13.60
CA GLN A 326 14.34 4.64 13.99
C GLN A 326 13.53 3.91 12.91
N LEU A 327 13.98 2.72 12.51
CA LEU A 327 13.23 1.85 11.61
C LEU A 327 11.89 1.46 12.25
N ASN A 328 10.88 1.31 11.43
CA ASN A 328 9.57 0.87 11.89
C ASN A 328 9.65 -0.58 12.37
N GLU A 329 8.99 -0.89 13.48
CA GLU A 329 8.87 -2.25 14.00
C GLU A 329 7.44 -2.74 13.79
N GLN A 330 7.30 -3.97 13.28
CA GLN A 330 6.04 -4.47 12.78
C GLN A 330 5.81 -5.95 13.10
N ALA A 331 4.55 -6.35 13.13
CA ALA A 331 4.11 -7.72 13.26
C ALA A 331 3.11 -8.09 12.14
N MET A 332 3.08 -9.36 11.78
CA MET A 332 2.08 -9.89 10.87
C MET A 332 0.75 -10.05 11.61
N SER A 333 -0.31 -9.46 11.09
CA SER A 333 -1.68 -9.60 11.61
C SER A 333 -2.48 -10.58 10.77
N LEU A 334 -3.07 -11.57 11.43
CA LEU A 334 -3.97 -12.58 10.88
C LEU A 334 -5.38 -12.33 11.44
N LYS A 335 -6.26 -11.76 10.61
CA LYS A 335 -7.68 -11.60 10.95
C LYS A 335 -8.44 -12.80 10.39
N VAL A 336 -9.01 -13.61 11.26
CA VAL A 336 -9.78 -14.80 10.88
C VAL A 336 -11.22 -14.62 11.30
N THR A 337 -12.15 -14.84 10.38
CA THR A 337 -13.59 -14.72 10.63
C THR A 337 -14.32 -15.98 10.18
N ASP A 338 -15.37 -16.32 10.90
CA ASP A 338 -16.19 -17.53 10.68
C ASP A 338 -15.37 -18.83 10.69
N LEU A 339 -14.37 -18.91 11.59
CA LEU A 339 -13.54 -20.11 11.75
C LEU A 339 -14.36 -21.21 12.43
N GLN A 340 -14.76 -22.22 11.68
CA GLN A 340 -15.62 -23.30 12.16
C GLN A 340 -14.91 -24.20 13.22
N SER A 341 -15.72 -24.87 14.03
CA SER A 341 -15.24 -25.83 15.06
C SER A 341 -14.31 -26.88 14.45
N GLY A 342 -13.10 -27.00 15.02
CA GLY A 342 -12.09 -27.96 14.60
C GLY A 342 -11.39 -27.61 13.28
N ASP A 343 -11.70 -26.49 12.66
CA ASP A 343 -11.04 -26.01 11.45
C ASP A 343 -9.84 -25.10 11.77
N ALA A 344 -9.00 -24.87 10.78
CA ALA A 344 -7.84 -24.02 10.90
C ALA A 344 -7.59 -23.22 9.62
N ARG A 345 -7.04 -22.04 9.80
CA ARG A 345 -6.53 -21.18 8.71
C ARG A 345 -5.05 -20.91 8.93
N ALA A 346 -4.30 -20.85 7.86
CA ALA A 346 -2.86 -20.68 7.97
C ALA A 346 -2.26 -19.87 6.82
N VAL A 347 -1.11 -19.30 7.11
CA VAL A 347 -0.19 -18.74 6.14
C VAL A 347 1.07 -19.58 6.10
N TYR A 348 1.72 -19.62 4.94
CA TYR A 348 2.98 -20.34 4.80
C TYR A 348 3.99 -19.54 3.97
N LYS A 349 5.25 -19.79 4.23
CA LYS A 349 6.35 -19.36 3.35
C LYS A 349 7.27 -20.53 3.02
N ASN A 350 7.82 -20.50 1.83
CA ASN A 350 8.88 -21.42 1.46
C ASN A 350 10.19 -20.90 2.03
N SER A 351 10.91 -21.79 2.72
CA SER A 351 12.19 -21.50 3.34
C SER A 351 13.15 -22.64 2.98
N GLY A 352 14.39 -22.37 2.74
CA GLY A 352 15.44 -23.38 2.58
C GLY A 352 16.38 -23.30 3.79
N MET A 353 15.92 -23.71 4.97
CA MET A 353 16.61 -23.47 6.23
C MET A 353 17.11 -24.77 6.88
N ASP A 354 18.38 -24.76 7.28
CA ASP A 354 18.92 -25.76 8.21
C ASP A 354 18.81 -25.24 9.64
N MET A 355 17.86 -25.78 10.39
CA MET A 355 17.57 -25.33 11.76
C MET A 355 18.38 -26.08 12.84
N ARG A 356 19.26 -27.01 12.49
CA ARG A 356 20.07 -27.79 13.47
C ARG A 356 21.06 -26.92 14.24
N THR A 357 21.44 -25.78 13.69
CA THR A 357 22.36 -24.83 14.34
C THR A 357 21.71 -23.98 15.42
N TYR A 358 20.37 -23.92 15.43
CA TYR A 358 19.61 -23.15 16.41
C TYR A 358 19.25 -24.04 17.61
N LYS A 359 19.36 -23.50 18.83
CA LYS A 359 19.03 -24.23 20.06
C LYS A 359 17.58 -24.04 20.47
N ARG A 360 17.01 -22.86 20.23
CA ARG A 360 15.71 -22.43 20.73
C ARG A 360 14.99 -21.61 19.68
N LEU A 361 13.67 -21.66 19.71
CA LEU A 361 12.80 -20.83 18.87
C LEU A 361 11.96 -19.94 19.78
N GLN A 362 11.96 -18.64 19.46
CA GLN A 362 11.17 -17.63 20.15
C GLN A 362 10.34 -16.81 19.14
N MET A 363 9.08 -16.51 19.48
CA MET A 363 8.19 -15.71 18.68
C MET A 363 7.06 -15.17 19.57
N PHE A 364 6.87 -13.85 19.56
CA PHE A 364 5.78 -13.22 20.29
C PHE A 364 4.47 -13.35 19.55
N VAL A 365 3.39 -13.58 20.29
CA VAL A 365 2.04 -13.69 19.74
C VAL A 365 1.08 -12.90 20.62
N HIS A 366 0.28 -12.06 19.95
CA HIS A 366 -0.85 -11.34 20.51
C HIS A 366 -2.16 -11.92 19.99
N ALA A 367 -3.20 -11.88 20.79
CA ALA A 367 -4.55 -12.28 20.38
C ALA A 367 -5.60 -11.33 20.95
N GLU A 368 -6.53 -10.90 20.10
CA GLU A 368 -7.60 -10.00 20.49
C GLU A 368 -8.94 -10.36 19.84
N LYS A 369 -10.04 -9.91 20.45
CA LYS A 369 -11.39 -9.98 19.88
C LYS A 369 -11.54 -8.91 18.80
N LEU A 370 -12.40 -9.17 17.80
CA LEU A 370 -12.86 -8.11 16.92
C LEU A 370 -13.71 -7.09 17.73
N ILE A 371 -13.72 -5.85 17.28
CA ILE A 371 -14.53 -4.77 17.92
C ILE A 371 -16.01 -5.18 18.04
N ASP A 372 -16.52 -5.83 16.98
CA ASP A 372 -17.91 -6.28 16.90
C ASP A 372 -18.03 -7.81 17.10
N ASP A 373 -17.20 -8.39 17.98
CA ASP A 373 -17.24 -9.84 18.21
C ASP A 373 -18.60 -10.31 18.70
N LYS A 374 -19.25 -11.15 17.89
CA LYS A 374 -20.52 -11.84 18.20
C LYS A 374 -20.33 -13.30 18.59
N THR A 375 -19.10 -13.80 18.55
CA THR A 375 -18.77 -15.22 18.69
C THR A 375 -18.49 -15.64 20.13
N ASN A 376 -18.51 -14.69 21.07
CA ASN A 376 -18.20 -14.92 22.49
C ASN A 376 -16.87 -15.68 22.66
N LEU A 377 -15.82 -15.15 22.02
CA LEU A 377 -14.47 -15.71 22.10
C LEU A 377 -13.93 -15.68 23.52
N ARG A 378 -13.32 -16.78 23.99
CA ARG A 378 -12.71 -16.93 25.31
C ARG A 378 -11.30 -17.48 25.21
N ASP A 379 -10.51 -17.31 26.27
CA ASP A 379 -9.18 -17.90 26.38
C ASP A 379 -9.22 -19.40 26.13
N GLY A 380 -8.27 -19.89 25.33
CA GLY A 380 -8.16 -21.29 24.94
C GLY A 380 -9.13 -21.80 23.87
N ASP A 381 -10.18 -21.03 23.50
CA ASP A 381 -11.08 -21.41 22.41
C ASP A 381 -10.32 -21.57 21.09
N VAL A 382 -9.28 -20.79 20.90
CA VAL A 382 -8.46 -20.77 19.69
C VAL A 382 -6.99 -20.95 20.07
N SER A 383 -6.25 -21.66 19.22
CA SER A 383 -4.80 -21.83 19.34
C SER A 383 -4.08 -21.30 18.11
N VAL A 384 -2.84 -20.87 18.29
CA VAL A 384 -1.89 -20.61 17.21
C VAL A 384 -0.93 -21.79 17.09
N PHE A 385 -0.59 -22.18 15.86
CA PHE A 385 0.38 -23.24 15.63
C PHE A 385 1.45 -22.83 14.62
N LEU A 386 2.65 -23.36 14.82
CA LEU A 386 3.79 -23.25 13.93
C LEU A 386 4.12 -24.65 13.40
N ARG A 387 4.13 -24.83 12.07
CA ARG A 387 4.64 -26.04 11.41
C ARG A 387 5.96 -25.78 10.71
N LEU A 388 6.88 -26.71 10.88
CA LEU A 388 8.20 -26.72 10.26
C LEU A 388 8.43 -28.07 9.60
N GLY A 389 8.73 -28.11 8.30
CA GLY A 389 8.96 -29.38 7.61
C GLY A 389 9.34 -29.26 6.16
N SER A 390 9.46 -30.39 5.49
CA SER A 390 9.64 -30.43 4.05
C SER A 390 8.35 -30.10 3.28
N ASP A 391 7.21 -30.37 3.89
CA ASP A 391 5.88 -29.98 3.42
C ASP A 391 4.95 -29.71 4.62
N SER A 392 3.78 -29.14 4.35
CA SER A 392 2.81 -28.76 5.38
C SER A 392 1.74 -29.83 5.67
N LYS A 393 1.72 -30.94 4.94
CA LYS A 393 0.69 -32.00 5.04
C LYS A 393 1.20 -33.31 5.62
N SER A 394 2.34 -33.77 5.12
CA SER A 394 2.79 -35.15 5.28
C SER A 394 4.09 -35.29 6.07
N ASN A 395 4.92 -34.24 6.09
CA ASN A 395 6.25 -34.29 6.74
C ASN A 395 6.54 -32.97 7.49
N TYR A 396 6.02 -32.86 8.70
CA TYR A 396 6.18 -31.66 9.52
C TYR A 396 6.23 -31.95 11.00
N TYR A 397 6.88 -31.03 11.75
CA TYR A 397 6.70 -30.81 13.17
C TYR A 397 5.71 -29.67 13.37
N GLU A 398 4.86 -29.75 14.40
CA GLU A 398 3.94 -28.69 14.77
C GLU A 398 4.05 -28.41 16.26
N TYR A 399 4.15 -27.14 16.62
CA TYR A 399 4.03 -26.66 17.98
C TYR A 399 2.81 -25.76 18.07
N GLU A 400 1.91 -26.04 19.01
CA GLU A 400 0.60 -25.40 19.14
C GLU A 400 0.43 -24.82 20.52
N VAL A 401 0.01 -23.55 20.59
CA VAL A 401 -0.17 -22.77 21.82
C VAL A 401 -1.61 -22.30 21.91
N PRO A 402 -2.38 -22.66 22.96
CA PRO A 402 -3.70 -22.07 23.21
C PRO A 402 -3.54 -20.60 23.58
N LEU A 403 -4.41 -19.74 23.04
CA LEU A 403 -4.27 -18.30 23.14
C LEU A 403 -5.03 -17.74 24.34
N SER A 404 -4.37 -16.86 25.07
CA SER A 404 -4.98 -15.93 26.02
C SER A 404 -5.24 -14.60 25.30
N LEU A 405 -6.41 -14.02 25.53
CA LEU A 405 -6.85 -12.80 24.86
C LEU A 405 -6.40 -11.56 25.62
N THR A 406 -6.01 -10.53 24.89
CA THR A 406 -5.76 -9.20 25.46
C THR A 406 -7.08 -8.46 25.60
N GLU A 407 -7.33 -7.87 26.75
CA GLU A 407 -8.51 -7.04 26.96
C GLU A 407 -8.44 -5.74 26.15
N PRO A 408 -9.58 -5.22 25.66
CA PRO A 408 -9.60 -3.92 24.98
C PRO A 408 -9.05 -2.80 25.88
N GLY A 409 -8.14 -2.00 25.33
CA GLY A 409 -7.49 -0.94 26.08
C GLY A 409 -6.46 -0.16 25.30
N ASN A 410 -5.92 0.88 25.90
CA ASN A 410 -4.81 1.65 25.35
C ASN A 410 -3.57 1.41 26.22
N TYR A 411 -2.56 0.84 25.61
CA TYR A 411 -1.34 0.34 26.26
C TYR A 411 -0.12 1.19 25.88
N SER A 412 0.81 1.35 26.82
CA SER A 412 2.02 2.14 26.59
C SER A 412 3.22 1.25 26.22
N THR A 413 3.88 1.60 25.12
CA THR A 413 5.13 0.90 24.73
C THR A 413 6.31 1.11 25.71
N TYR A 414 6.18 2.08 26.63
CA TYR A 414 7.20 2.39 27.63
C TYR A 414 6.91 1.74 29.00
N ASN A 415 5.81 1.01 29.12
CA ASN A 415 5.43 0.32 30.35
C ASN A 415 5.57 -1.20 30.15
N ALA A 416 6.43 -1.84 30.93
CA ALA A 416 6.68 -3.29 30.82
C ALA A 416 5.43 -4.14 31.12
N GLN A 417 4.54 -3.68 32.02
CA GLN A 417 3.29 -4.37 32.31
C GLN A 417 2.31 -4.30 31.14
N ASP A 418 2.26 -3.16 30.46
CA ASP A 418 1.42 -2.97 29.26
C ASP A 418 1.96 -3.81 28.08
N GLN A 419 3.28 -3.86 27.92
CA GLN A 419 3.92 -4.71 26.91
C GLN A 419 3.58 -6.20 27.16
N GLU A 420 3.63 -6.66 28.41
CA GLU A 420 3.29 -8.04 28.76
C GLU A 420 1.79 -8.31 28.64
N ALA A 421 0.94 -7.35 28.89
CA ALA A 421 -0.51 -7.47 28.69
C ALA A 421 -0.87 -7.65 27.20
N VAL A 422 -0.18 -6.92 26.29
CA VAL A 422 -0.39 -7.06 24.84
C VAL A 422 0.33 -8.31 24.29
N TRP A 423 1.50 -8.65 24.80
CA TRP A 423 2.29 -9.82 24.39
C TRP A 423 2.47 -10.81 25.54
N PRO A 424 1.38 -11.48 25.98
CA PRO A 424 1.44 -12.32 27.17
C PRO A 424 2.39 -13.49 26.96
N GLN A 425 3.18 -13.78 27.98
CA GLN A 425 4.16 -14.87 27.96
C GLN A 425 3.50 -16.24 27.72
N SER A 426 2.22 -16.40 28.08
CA SER A 426 1.43 -17.60 27.79
C SER A 426 1.26 -17.88 26.31
N ASN A 427 1.19 -16.84 25.48
CA ASN A 427 1.03 -16.95 24.03
C ASN A 427 2.36 -17.10 23.30
N MET A 428 3.49 -16.83 23.98
CA MET A 428 4.80 -16.81 23.37
C MET A 428 5.25 -18.22 23.01
N PHE A 429 5.66 -18.40 21.74
CA PHE A 429 6.49 -19.54 21.39
C PHE A 429 7.86 -19.34 22.00
N ASP A 430 8.25 -20.21 22.88
CA ASP A 430 9.56 -20.22 23.50
C ASP A 430 9.88 -21.63 23.94
N PHE A 431 10.57 -22.40 23.09
CA PHE A 431 10.86 -23.80 23.30
C PHE A 431 12.18 -24.24 22.64
N PRO A 432 12.87 -25.23 23.21
CA PRO A 432 14.07 -25.81 22.62
C PRO A 432 13.71 -26.66 21.40
N LEU A 433 14.46 -26.56 20.32
CA LEU A 433 14.23 -27.35 19.10
C LEU A 433 14.45 -28.84 19.27
N SER A 434 15.20 -29.23 20.34
CA SER A 434 15.37 -30.65 20.77
C SER A 434 14.02 -31.33 21.03
N LEU A 435 13.00 -30.57 21.46
CA LEU A 435 11.66 -31.08 21.71
C LEU A 435 11.07 -31.84 20.51
N PHE A 436 11.33 -31.34 19.30
CA PHE A 436 10.90 -32.00 18.07
C PHE A 436 11.65 -33.30 17.79
N THR A 437 12.96 -33.33 18.05
CA THR A 437 13.78 -34.53 17.86
C THR A 437 13.47 -35.58 18.91
N ASP A 438 13.22 -35.20 20.15
CA ASP A 438 12.85 -36.07 21.25
C ASP A 438 11.50 -36.76 21.00
N LEU A 439 10.50 -35.97 20.55
CA LEU A 439 9.18 -36.50 20.12
C LEU A 439 9.32 -37.47 18.95
N LYS A 440 10.22 -37.19 18.00
CA LYS A 440 10.50 -38.09 16.87
C LYS A 440 11.11 -39.42 17.35
N LEU A 441 12.03 -39.38 18.28
CA LEU A 441 12.65 -40.58 18.87
C LEU A 441 11.60 -41.40 19.64
N GLU A 442 10.77 -40.77 20.46
CA GLU A 442 9.68 -41.41 21.20
C GLU A 442 8.70 -42.11 20.25
N ARG A 443 8.23 -41.41 19.22
CA ARG A 443 7.34 -41.97 18.20
C ARG A 443 7.99 -43.17 17.50
N ASN A 444 9.27 -43.07 17.15
CA ASN A 444 10.00 -44.15 16.48
C ASN A 444 10.20 -45.37 17.41
N ALA A 445 10.39 -45.16 18.69
CA ALA A 445 10.43 -46.23 19.66
C ALA A 445 9.08 -46.94 19.77
N LYS A 446 7.98 -46.18 19.93
CA LYS A 446 6.61 -46.75 19.97
C LYS A 446 6.24 -47.50 18.69
N LYS A 447 6.64 -47.00 17.53
CA LYS A 447 6.40 -47.66 16.25
C LYS A 447 7.07 -49.05 16.15
N ARG A 448 8.18 -49.28 16.85
CA ARG A 448 8.92 -50.55 16.86
C ARG A 448 8.36 -51.58 17.81
N MET A 449 7.41 -51.19 18.67
CA MET A 449 6.78 -52.12 19.63
C MET A 449 5.86 -53.09 18.87
N ASP A 450 5.78 -54.33 19.35
CA ASP A 450 4.87 -55.31 18.82
C ASP A 450 3.40 -54.84 18.94
N ASN A 451 2.58 -55.06 17.92
CA ASN A 451 1.20 -54.62 17.83
C ASN A 451 0.99 -53.07 17.87
N SER A 452 1.98 -52.29 17.53
CA SER A 452 1.86 -50.85 17.48
C SER A 452 0.95 -50.39 16.35
N THR A 453 0.01 -49.51 16.66
CA THR A 453 -0.82 -48.78 15.69
C THR A 453 -0.14 -47.51 15.16
N VAL A 454 1.03 -47.14 15.69
CA VAL A 454 1.77 -45.94 15.34
C VAL A 454 2.53 -46.16 14.03
N THR A 455 2.26 -45.32 13.02
CA THR A 455 2.94 -45.30 11.73
C THR A 455 3.61 -43.94 11.50
N PHE A 456 4.32 -43.76 10.40
CA PHE A 456 4.82 -42.43 9.99
C PHE A 456 3.69 -41.48 9.62
N GLN A 457 2.57 -41.98 9.11
CA GLN A 457 1.41 -41.16 8.74
C GLN A 457 0.51 -40.83 9.95
N THR A 458 0.65 -41.58 11.04
CA THR A 458 -0.10 -41.29 12.27
C THR A 458 0.34 -39.96 12.86
N ARG A 459 -0.62 -39.08 13.14
CA ARG A 459 -0.35 -37.83 13.88
C ARG A 459 0.00 -38.19 15.32
N TYR A 460 1.28 -38.13 15.64
CA TYR A 460 1.80 -38.44 16.98
C TYR A 460 2.03 -37.15 17.74
N SER A 461 1.44 -37.03 18.95
CA SER A 461 1.46 -35.80 19.73
C SER A 461 1.83 -36.07 21.20
N SER A 462 2.48 -35.09 21.79
CA SER A 462 2.75 -34.99 23.24
C SER A 462 2.59 -33.54 23.68
N TYR A 463 2.66 -33.31 24.97
CA TYR A 463 2.69 -31.96 25.53
C TYR A 463 4.11 -31.55 25.87
N ASP A 464 4.37 -30.22 25.82
CA ASP A 464 5.63 -29.66 26.25
C ASP A 464 5.80 -29.85 27.75
N PRO A 465 6.88 -30.48 28.23
CA PRO A 465 7.11 -30.71 29.66
C PRO A 465 7.16 -29.43 30.50
N ASP A 466 7.66 -28.33 29.90
CA ASP A 466 7.80 -27.03 30.59
C ASP A 466 6.53 -26.18 30.51
N LYS A 467 5.68 -26.45 29.49
CA LYS A 467 4.44 -25.72 29.22
C LYS A 467 3.31 -26.72 28.92
N ASN A 468 2.74 -27.31 29.94
CA ASN A 468 1.77 -28.43 29.86
C ASN A 468 0.50 -28.16 28.97
N GLN A 469 0.25 -26.94 28.62
CA GLN A 469 -0.87 -26.57 27.72
C GLN A 469 -0.47 -26.61 26.24
N ASN A 470 0.83 -26.52 25.95
CA ASN A 470 1.34 -26.46 24.59
C ASN A 470 1.53 -27.87 24.04
N LYS A 471 1.08 -28.07 22.81
CA LYS A 471 1.06 -29.37 22.16
C LYS A 471 2.13 -29.46 21.11
N VAL A 472 2.88 -30.54 21.13
CA VAL A 472 3.91 -30.87 20.14
C VAL A 472 3.43 -32.04 19.30
N THR A 473 3.53 -31.93 17.97
CA THR A 473 3.05 -32.97 17.06
C THR A 473 4.07 -33.26 15.99
N ILE A 474 4.17 -34.51 15.59
CA ILE A 474 4.96 -34.94 14.43
C ILE A 474 4.08 -35.77 13.47
N VAL A 475 4.25 -35.49 12.17
CA VAL A 475 3.66 -36.28 11.08
C VAL A 475 4.78 -36.58 10.07
N GLY A 476 4.79 -37.78 9.50
CA GLY A 476 5.79 -38.18 8.52
C GLY A 476 7.19 -38.39 9.10
N ASN A 477 8.18 -38.05 8.32
CA ASN A 477 9.58 -38.12 8.73
C ASN A 477 10.32 -36.79 8.47
N PRO A 478 9.85 -35.68 9.10
CA PRO A 478 10.47 -34.37 8.91
C PRO A 478 11.90 -34.34 9.43
N SER A 479 12.69 -33.40 8.91
CA SER A 479 14.07 -33.14 9.35
C SER A 479 14.27 -31.65 9.59
N LEU A 480 14.93 -31.29 10.68
CA LEU A 480 15.35 -29.92 10.94
C LEU A 480 16.51 -29.47 10.05
N SER A 481 17.19 -30.40 9.34
CA SER A 481 18.23 -30.06 8.37
C SER A 481 17.69 -29.56 7.01
N ASP A 482 16.41 -29.83 6.72
CA ASP A 482 15.77 -29.48 5.44
C ASP A 482 14.34 -28.99 5.68
N VAL A 483 14.22 -27.81 6.28
CA VAL A 483 12.94 -27.13 6.49
C VAL A 483 12.64 -26.30 5.26
N ARG A 484 11.79 -26.82 4.38
CA ARG A 484 11.40 -26.17 3.13
C ARG A 484 10.13 -25.31 3.27
N THR A 485 9.29 -25.66 4.23
CA THR A 485 8.03 -24.96 4.46
C THR A 485 7.90 -24.60 5.94
N MET A 486 7.57 -23.36 6.17
CA MET A 486 7.20 -22.81 7.47
C MET A 486 5.76 -22.34 7.36
N MET A 487 4.90 -22.77 8.30
CA MET A 487 3.49 -22.40 8.32
C MET A 487 3.10 -21.93 9.70
N ILE A 488 2.37 -20.81 9.76
CA ILE A 488 1.75 -20.28 10.97
C ILE A 488 0.24 -20.30 10.75
N GLY A 489 -0.50 -20.83 11.70
CA GLY A 489 -1.95 -20.92 11.56
C GLY A 489 -2.69 -20.76 12.87
N VAL A 490 -3.97 -20.51 12.74
CA VAL A 490 -4.93 -20.34 13.82
C VAL A 490 -5.93 -21.48 13.74
N ARG A 491 -6.19 -22.16 14.85
CA ARG A 491 -7.10 -23.32 14.95
C ARG A 491 -8.19 -23.06 15.96
N ASN A 492 -9.42 -23.36 15.62
CA ASN A 492 -10.57 -23.30 16.52
C ASN A 492 -10.72 -24.65 17.26
N ASN A 493 -10.49 -24.64 18.56
CA ASN A 493 -10.64 -25.81 19.45
C ASN A 493 -12.00 -25.84 20.16
N SER A 494 -12.83 -24.80 19.96
CA SER A 494 -14.17 -24.71 20.56
C SER A 494 -15.23 -25.41 19.73
N ASN A 495 -16.45 -25.46 20.24
CA ASN A 495 -17.60 -26.11 19.56
C ASN A 495 -18.44 -25.17 18.71
N ALA A 496 -18.03 -23.90 18.58
CA ALA A 496 -18.76 -22.89 17.79
C ALA A 496 -17.79 -22.13 16.88
N ALA A 497 -18.31 -21.49 15.82
CA ALA A 497 -17.50 -20.62 14.99
C ALA A 497 -16.92 -19.45 15.79
N LYS A 498 -15.71 -19.01 15.44
CA LYS A 498 -14.99 -17.96 16.12
C LYS A 498 -14.39 -16.94 15.17
N ASP A 499 -14.37 -15.71 15.63
CA ASP A 499 -13.70 -14.58 15.00
C ASP A 499 -12.55 -14.12 15.89
N ILE A 500 -11.36 -13.90 15.32
CA ILE A 500 -10.16 -13.54 16.09
C ILE A 500 -9.20 -12.72 15.23
N VAL A 501 -8.44 -11.84 15.89
CA VAL A 501 -7.24 -11.22 15.33
C VAL A 501 -6.03 -11.74 16.12
N VAL A 502 -5.01 -12.19 15.41
CA VAL A 502 -3.75 -12.68 15.98
C VAL A 502 -2.60 -11.91 15.34
N TRP A 503 -1.72 -11.31 16.15
CA TRP A 503 -0.48 -10.73 15.66
C TRP A 503 0.67 -11.67 15.95
N VAL A 504 1.55 -11.80 15.00
CA VAL A 504 2.75 -12.64 15.11
C VAL A 504 3.95 -11.77 14.78
N ASN A 505 4.82 -11.60 15.77
CA ASN A 505 6.07 -10.87 15.59
C ASN A 505 7.14 -11.79 14.99
N GLU A 506 8.27 -11.21 14.63
CA GLU A 506 9.39 -11.94 14.03
C GLU A 506 9.82 -13.16 14.85
N MET A 507 10.11 -14.23 14.14
CA MET A 507 10.68 -15.45 14.71
C MET A 507 12.20 -15.27 14.89
N ARG A 508 12.66 -15.48 16.12
CA ARG A 508 14.06 -15.36 16.53
C ARG A 508 14.64 -16.70 16.94
#